data_0b66ebfbd90cd2d2b1d459067b70ebf2
#
_entry.id   0b66ebfbd90cd2d2b1d459067b70ebf2
#
_cell.length_a   1.000
_cell.length_b   1.000
_cell.length_c   1.000
_cell.angle_alpha   90.00
_cell.angle_beta   90.00
_cell.angle_gamma   90.00
#
_symmetry.space_group_name_H-M   'P 1'
#
loop_
_entity.id
_entity.type
_entity.pdbx_description
1 polymer ?
#
loop_
_entity_poly.entity_id
_entity_poly.type
_entity_poly.pdbx_seq_one_letter_code
_entity_poly.pdbx_strand_id
1 'polypeptide(L)'
;LSGGQQQRVAIARTLAPEPEVLFMDEPLSNLDAKLRLEMRYELQRLHVETGSTFVYVTHDQMEAMTLATRICLINNGVLQQYAPPLTVCRLPENLFAADFVGNPSINFIEAKGSQNMEGAVELSILDGKRALFHPEEPLVLEDWFKKRDEEAEESLRKENERLKEKRAVEKLNKDEVFRCHIQRVEEEDQSIREDPVLSNEDLILAVRPEAIGIEESGELPAVIYGAMPTGMESTLKLRLGDYLLTSVIFGKTEYRIGEERSIRIHGKDILLFDRKSGRRIASGSLEILP
;
A
#
# COMPACT_ATOMS: atom_id res chain seq x y z
N LEU A 1 -0.28 -1.16 39.79
CA LEU A 1 0.44 -1.64 38.60
C LEU A 1 0.40 -0.56 37.50
N SER A 2 1.54 -0.31 36.82
CA SER A 2 1.57 0.53 35.63
C SER A 2 0.80 -0.14 34.48
N GLY A 3 0.40 0.62 33.45
CA GLY A 3 -0.31 0.06 32.29
C GLY A 3 0.40 -1.13 31.66
N GLY A 4 1.73 -1.01 31.48
CA GLY A 4 2.53 -2.13 30.93
C GLY A 4 2.66 -3.34 31.87
N GLN A 5 2.60 -3.13 33.19
CA GLN A 5 2.55 -4.23 34.16
C GLN A 5 1.20 -4.94 34.11
N GLN A 6 0.10 -4.17 34.02
CA GLN A 6 -1.25 -4.74 33.86
C GLN A 6 -1.35 -5.58 32.58
N GLN A 7 -0.78 -5.08 31.46
CA GLN A 7 -0.77 -5.79 30.18
C GLN A 7 0.00 -7.12 30.26
N ARG A 8 1.21 -7.11 30.82
CA ARG A 8 1.98 -8.34 31.02
C ARG A 8 1.25 -9.36 31.90
N VAL A 9 0.59 -8.93 32.96
CA VAL A 9 -0.24 -9.80 33.80
C VAL A 9 -1.42 -10.36 33.03
N ALA A 10 -2.07 -9.56 32.18
CA ALA A 10 -3.18 -10.03 31.34
C ALA A 10 -2.71 -11.11 30.34
N ILE A 11 -1.57 -10.89 29.67
CA ILE A 11 -0.99 -11.87 28.75
C ILE A 11 -0.59 -13.16 29.50
N ALA A 12 0.09 -13.04 30.63
CA ALA A 12 0.47 -14.21 31.45
C ALA A 12 -0.76 -15.02 31.91
N ARG A 13 -1.84 -14.34 32.29
CA ARG A 13 -3.10 -15.00 32.67
C ARG A 13 -3.74 -15.77 31.53
N THR A 14 -3.67 -15.26 30.30
CA THR A 14 -4.24 -15.94 29.12
C THR A 14 -3.37 -17.11 28.65
N LEU A 15 -2.05 -17.07 28.92
CA LEU A 15 -1.11 -18.15 28.59
C LEU A 15 -1.05 -19.25 29.66
N ALA A 16 -1.38 -18.96 30.92
CA ALA A 16 -1.29 -19.91 32.03
C ALA A 16 -2.03 -21.24 31.81
N PRO A 17 -3.20 -21.31 31.15
CA PRO A 17 -3.86 -22.58 30.81
C PRO A 17 -3.27 -23.29 29.58
N GLU A 18 -2.16 -22.82 29.00
CA GLU A 18 -1.49 -23.39 27.82
C GLU A 18 -2.45 -23.59 26.61
N PRO A 19 -3.12 -22.53 26.13
CA PRO A 19 -4.10 -22.65 25.05
C PRO A 19 -3.43 -22.97 23.73
N GLU A 20 -4.09 -23.77 22.87
CA GLU A 20 -3.65 -24.01 21.49
C GLU A 20 -3.82 -22.77 20.60
N VAL A 21 -4.84 -21.94 20.89
CA VAL A 21 -5.13 -20.71 20.15
C VAL A 21 -5.34 -19.56 21.14
N LEU A 22 -4.64 -18.46 20.93
CA LEU A 22 -4.73 -17.23 21.71
C LEU A 22 -5.22 -16.06 20.84
N PHE A 23 -6.29 -15.42 21.29
CA PHE A 23 -6.83 -14.22 20.68
C PHE A 23 -6.39 -12.98 21.44
N MET A 24 -5.84 -12.01 20.75
CA MET A 24 -5.40 -10.73 21.31
C MET A 24 -5.95 -9.58 20.48
N ASP A 25 -6.69 -8.70 21.13
CA ASP A 25 -7.28 -7.51 20.51
C ASP A 25 -6.54 -6.26 21.00
N GLU A 26 -5.78 -5.63 20.09
CA GLU A 26 -4.94 -4.44 20.33
C GLU A 26 -4.11 -4.49 21.63
N PRO A 27 -3.37 -5.57 21.92
CA PRO A 27 -2.78 -5.79 23.23
C PRO A 27 -1.67 -4.78 23.59
N LEU A 28 -1.13 -4.02 22.64
CA LEU A 28 -0.03 -3.08 22.87
C LEU A 28 -0.44 -1.61 22.69
N SER A 29 -1.71 -1.32 22.39
CA SER A 29 -2.20 0.04 22.08
C SER A 29 -1.96 1.07 23.19
N ASN A 30 -2.02 0.67 24.45
CA ASN A 30 -1.90 1.56 25.60
C ASN A 30 -0.46 1.69 26.16
N LEU A 31 0.54 1.22 25.42
CA LEU A 31 1.94 1.25 25.84
C LEU A 31 2.71 2.39 25.16
N ASP A 32 3.69 2.97 25.86
CA ASP A 32 4.66 3.88 25.26
C ASP A 32 5.54 3.15 24.23
N ALA A 33 6.18 3.91 23.35
CA ALA A 33 6.94 3.37 22.21
C ALA A 33 8.07 2.40 22.61
N LYS A 34 8.78 2.70 23.72
CA LYS A 34 9.86 1.85 24.20
C LYS A 34 9.33 0.51 24.73
N LEU A 35 8.32 0.57 25.58
CA LEU A 35 7.70 -0.62 26.17
C LEU A 35 6.99 -1.46 25.10
N ARG A 36 6.37 -0.82 24.09
CA ARG A 36 5.77 -1.50 22.95
C ARG A 36 6.81 -2.32 22.17
N LEU A 37 8.00 -1.76 21.94
CA LEU A 37 9.08 -2.47 21.27
C LEU A 37 9.55 -3.68 22.08
N GLU A 38 9.77 -3.52 23.40
CA GLU A 38 10.15 -4.61 24.30
C GLU A 38 9.08 -5.72 24.30
N MET A 39 7.80 -5.35 24.37
CA MET A 39 6.69 -6.32 24.36
C MET A 39 6.55 -7.07 23.04
N ARG A 40 6.88 -6.45 21.90
CA ARG A 40 6.90 -7.16 20.61
C ARG A 40 7.94 -8.30 20.63
N TYR A 41 9.14 -8.06 21.13
CA TYR A 41 10.15 -9.12 21.26
C TYR A 41 9.69 -10.24 22.20
N GLU A 42 9.07 -9.89 23.33
CA GLU A 42 8.54 -10.88 24.27
C GLU A 42 7.42 -11.74 23.64
N LEU A 43 6.49 -11.12 22.90
CA LEU A 43 5.42 -11.84 22.19
C LEU A 43 5.96 -12.79 21.12
N GLN A 44 6.98 -12.36 20.35
CA GLN A 44 7.64 -13.24 19.38
C GLN A 44 8.26 -14.46 20.08
N ARG A 45 8.99 -14.22 21.19
CA ARG A 45 9.61 -15.30 21.97
C ARG A 45 8.56 -16.26 22.51
N LEU A 46 7.50 -15.74 23.14
CA LEU A 46 6.40 -16.54 23.68
C LEU A 46 5.71 -17.38 22.61
N HIS A 47 5.47 -16.81 21.42
CA HIS A 47 4.89 -17.56 20.30
C HIS A 47 5.75 -18.78 19.90
N VAL A 48 7.08 -18.59 19.82
CA VAL A 48 8.03 -19.68 19.50
C VAL A 48 8.10 -20.72 20.63
N GLU A 49 8.13 -20.27 21.90
CA GLU A 49 8.25 -21.14 23.07
C GLU A 49 6.99 -21.99 23.30
N THR A 50 5.79 -21.39 23.09
CA THR A 50 4.52 -22.10 23.34
C THR A 50 4.06 -22.94 22.16
N GLY A 51 4.46 -22.60 20.93
CA GLY A 51 3.95 -23.23 19.71
C GLY A 51 2.45 -23.00 19.45
N SER A 52 1.79 -22.14 20.24
CA SER A 52 0.37 -21.83 20.12
C SER A 52 0.10 -20.95 18.89
N THR A 53 -1.10 -21.03 18.35
CA THR A 53 -1.54 -20.12 17.29
C THR A 53 -2.00 -18.80 17.89
N PHE A 54 -1.35 -17.68 17.51
CA PHE A 54 -1.74 -16.34 17.95
C PHE A 54 -2.58 -15.67 16.86
N VAL A 55 -3.80 -15.27 17.21
CA VAL A 55 -4.64 -14.41 16.39
C VAL A 55 -4.59 -13.01 16.99
N TYR A 56 -3.92 -12.11 16.30
CA TYR A 56 -3.56 -10.78 16.79
C TYR A 56 -4.26 -9.70 15.98
N VAL A 57 -5.11 -8.88 16.60
CA VAL A 57 -5.76 -7.75 15.95
C VAL A 57 -5.02 -6.47 16.34
N THR A 58 -4.66 -5.67 15.34
CA THR A 58 -3.98 -4.38 15.53
C THR A 58 -4.26 -3.43 14.37
N HIS A 59 -4.20 -2.15 14.63
CA HIS A 59 -4.14 -1.09 13.62
C HIS A 59 -2.70 -0.58 13.40
N ASP A 60 -1.72 -1.06 14.19
CA ASP A 60 -0.30 -0.69 14.05
C ASP A 60 0.35 -1.60 13.00
N GLN A 61 0.74 -1.00 11.88
CA GLN A 61 1.40 -1.71 10.77
C GLN A 61 2.71 -2.37 11.21
N MET A 62 3.49 -1.72 12.09
CA MET A 62 4.77 -2.25 12.55
C MET A 62 4.58 -3.51 13.41
N GLU A 63 3.49 -3.57 14.19
CA GLU A 63 3.12 -4.78 14.92
C GLU A 63 2.77 -5.92 13.96
N ALA A 64 1.88 -5.65 13.00
CA ALA A 64 1.49 -6.64 12.00
C ALA A 64 2.69 -7.15 11.20
N MET A 65 3.56 -6.26 10.70
CA MET A 65 4.72 -6.61 9.88
C MET A 65 5.79 -7.40 10.66
N THR A 66 5.94 -7.14 11.97
CA THR A 66 7.02 -7.74 12.76
C THR A 66 6.59 -9.01 13.53
N LEU A 67 5.32 -9.10 13.93
CA LEU A 67 4.84 -10.24 14.73
C LEU A 67 4.22 -11.36 13.90
N ALA A 68 3.58 -11.03 12.78
CA ALA A 68 2.77 -11.99 12.05
C ALA A 68 3.58 -12.90 11.13
N THR A 69 3.17 -14.16 11.03
CA THR A 69 3.57 -15.08 9.95
C THR A 69 2.69 -14.89 8.72
N ARG A 70 1.43 -14.45 8.92
CA ARG A 70 0.47 -14.05 7.88
C ARG A 70 -0.35 -12.88 8.35
N ILE A 71 -0.60 -11.93 7.45
CA ILE A 71 -1.45 -10.77 7.67
C ILE A 71 -2.78 -11.02 6.94
N CYS A 72 -3.86 -10.81 7.67
CA CYS A 72 -5.23 -10.75 7.14
C CYS A 72 -5.66 -9.28 7.09
N LEU A 73 -5.57 -8.66 5.93
CA LEU A 73 -5.94 -7.25 5.75
C LEU A 73 -7.44 -7.15 5.44
N ILE A 74 -8.16 -6.40 6.27
CA ILE A 74 -9.62 -6.27 6.18
C ILE A 74 -9.98 -4.78 6.04
N ASN A 75 -10.89 -4.48 5.11
CA ASN A 75 -11.49 -3.16 4.95
C ASN A 75 -13.01 -3.30 4.87
N ASN A 76 -13.74 -2.54 5.67
CA ASN A 76 -15.21 -2.57 5.71
C ASN A 76 -15.81 -3.99 5.80
N GLY A 77 -15.15 -4.89 6.57
CA GLY A 77 -15.57 -6.27 6.73
C GLY A 77 -15.29 -7.18 5.54
N VAL A 78 -14.57 -6.69 4.53
CA VAL A 78 -14.15 -7.45 3.34
C VAL A 78 -12.66 -7.75 3.42
N LEU A 79 -12.29 -9.02 3.18
CA LEU A 79 -10.90 -9.44 3.06
C LEU A 79 -10.27 -8.81 1.82
N GLN A 80 -9.20 -8.04 2.02
CA GLN A 80 -8.45 -7.39 0.97
C GLN A 80 -7.26 -8.20 0.51
N GLN A 81 -6.55 -8.81 1.45
CA GLN A 81 -5.40 -9.67 1.16
C GLN A 81 -5.09 -10.57 2.38
N TYR A 82 -4.63 -11.80 2.11
CA TYR A 82 -4.14 -12.72 3.13
C TYR A 82 -2.83 -13.36 2.69
N ALA A 83 -1.72 -12.85 3.20
CA ALA A 83 -0.38 -13.26 2.77
C ALA A 83 0.68 -13.04 3.87
N PRO A 84 1.91 -13.57 3.70
CA PRO A 84 3.05 -13.20 4.54
C PRO A 84 3.32 -11.68 4.51
N PRO A 85 3.87 -11.10 5.59
CA PRO A 85 4.08 -9.65 5.70
C PRO A 85 4.81 -9.03 4.50
N LEU A 86 5.94 -9.60 4.09
CA LEU A 86 6.71 -9.09 2.95
C LEU A 86 5.93 -9.15 1.62
N THR A 87 5.07 -10.14 1.45
CA THR A 87 4.22 -10.25 0.25
C THR A 87 3.16 -9.15 0.26
N VAL A 88 2.50 -8.90 1.41
CA VAL A 88 1.53 -7.80 1.53
C VAL A 88 2.20 -6.46 1.22
N CYS A 89 3.42 -6.26 1.70
CA CYS A 89 4.18 -5.03 1.47
C CYS A 89 4.63 -4.88 0.01
N ARG A 90 5.26 -5.90 -0.59
CA ARG A 90 5.88 -5.79 -1.92
C ARG A 90 4.90 -6.01 -3.06
N LEU A 91 3.93 -6.90 -2.86
CA LEU A 91 2.97 -7.34 -3.88
C LEU A 91 1.52 -7.17 -3.38
N PRO A 92 1.11 -5.96 -3.00
CA PRO A 92 -0.28 -5.70 -2.61
C PRO A 92 -1.24 -6.06 -3.76
N GLU A 93 -2.36 -6.70 -3.44
CA GLU A 93 -3.32 -7.18 -4.44
C GLU A 93 -4.19 -6.06 -5.00
N ASN A 94 -4.35 -4.97 -4.25
CA ASN A 94 -5.16 -3.81 -4.65
C ASN A 94 -4.62 -2.49 -4.09
N LEU A 95 -5.21 -1.37 -4.54
CA LEU A 95 -4.82 -0.02 -4.14
C LEU A 95 -4.95 0.19 -2.62
N PHE A 96 -5.97 -0.39 -1.98
CA PHE A 96 -6.13 -0.29 -0.53
C PHE A 96 -4.96 -0.94 0.22
N ALA A 97 -4.60 -2.16 -0.17
CA ALA A 97 -3.46 -2.85 0.45
C ALA A 97 -2.14 -2.10 0.22
N ALA A 98 -1.97 -1.49 -0.96
CA ALA A 98 -0.79 -0.70 -1.29
C ALA A 98 -0.69 0.58 -0.45
N ASP A 99 -1.81 1.28 -0.23
CA ASP A 99 -1.87 2.50 0.58
C ASP A 99 -1.71 2.22 2.07
N PHE A 100 -2.38 1.17 2.54
CA PHE A 100 -2.42 0.83 3.96
C PHE A 100 -1.09 0.36 4.51
N VAL A 101 -0.23 -0.31 3.70
CA VAL A 101 1.03 -0.90 4.16
C VAL A 101 2.23 -0.08 3.71
N GLY A 102 2.96 0.45 4.68
CA GLY A 102 4.18 1.24 4.50
C GLY A 102 4.14 2.57 5.25
N ASN A 103 5.28 2.96 5.80
CA ASN A 103 5.45 4.27 6.46
C ASN A 103 6.81 4.85 6.05
N PRO A 104 6.79 5.91 5.24
CA PRO A 104 5.64 6.58 4.62
C PRO A 104 4.84 5.71 3.64
N SER A 105 3.57 6.12 3.36
CA SER A 105 2.72 5.44 2.38
C SER A 105 3.32 5.50 0.98
N ILE A 106 2.91 4.57 0.12
CA ILE A 106 3.29 4.50 -1.29
C ILE A 106 2.82 5.76 -2.05
N ASN A 107 3.58 6.18 -3.06
CA ASN A 107 3.16 7.25 -3.95
C ASN A 107 2.27 6.69 -5.05
N PHE A 108 1.09 7.26 -5.24
CA PHE A 108 0.23 6.98 -6.37
C PHE A 108 0.38 8.07 -7.44
N ILE A 109 0.56 7.65 -8.69
CA ILE A 109 0.72 8.51 -9.85
C ILE A 109 -0.34 8.08 -10.88
N GLU A 110 -1.19 9.02 -11.31
CA GLU A 110 -2.12 8.77 -12.42
C GLU A 110 -1.33 8.48 -13.68
N ALA A 111 -1.76 7.46 -14.40
CA ALA A 111 -1.16 7.06 -15.65
C ALA A 111 -2.25 6.76 -16.69
N LYS A 112 -1.98 7.10 -17.94
CA LYS A 112 -2.77 6.65 -19.08
C LYS A 112 -1.89 5.93 -20.06
N GLY A 113 -2.35 4.79 -20.56
CA GLY A 113 -1.54 4.09 -21.55
C GLY A 113 -2.09 2.75 -22.01
N SER A 114 -1.32 2.12 -22.88
CA SER A 114 -1.64 0.85 -23.50
C SER A 114 -0.38 0.02 -23.72
N GLN A 115 -0.55 -1.27 -23.92
CA GLN A 115 0.56 -2.18 -24.16
C GLN A 115 1.02 -2.09 -25.61
N ASN A 116 2.34 -2.01 -25.83
CA ASN A 116 2.94 -2.06 -27.15
C ASN A 116 3.25 -3.51 -27.60
N MET A 117 3.71 -3.66 -28.84
CA MET A 117 4.02 -4.98 -29.43
C MET A 117 5.20 -5.71 -28.77
N GLU A 118 6.03 -5.00 -28.01
CA GLU A 118 7.19 -5.55 -27.31
C GLU A 118 6.82 -6.05 -25.89
N GLY A 119 5.55 -5.86 -25.47
CA GLY A 119 5.05 -6.28 -24.17
C GLY A 119 5.21 -5.24 -23.05
N ALA A 120 5.87 -4.11 -23.30
CA ALA A 120 5.93 -2.98 -22.38
C ALA A 120 4.62 -2.17 -22.42
N VAL A 121 4.30 -1.49 -21.34
CA VAL A 121 3.14 -0.58 -21.29
C VAL A 121 3.65 0.85 -21.47
N GLU A 122 3.24 1.49 -22.56
CA GLU A 122 3.52 2.90 -22.80
C GLU A 122 2.59 3.76 -21.97
N LEU A 123 3.15 4.62 -21.15
CA LEU A 123 2.42 5.41 -20.17
C LEU A 123 2.65 6.90 -20.39
N SER A 124 1.61 7.69 -20.18
CA SER A 124 1.66 9.13 -19.95
C SER A 124 1.40 9.38 -18.47
N ILE A 125 2.34 10.00 -17.77
CA ILE A 125 2.34 10.27 -16.33
C ILE A 125 2.74 11.73 -16.05
N LEU A 126 2.52 12.24 -14.85
CA LEU A 126 3.07 13.52 -14.36
C LEU A 126 3.00 14.66 -15.40
N ASP A 127 1.79 15.07 -15.77
CA ASP A 127 1.53 16.14 -16.74
C ASP A 127 2.03 15.86 -18.17
N GLY A 128 1.95 14.59 -18.62
CA GLY A 128 2.23 14.20 -20.00
C GLY A 128 3.65 13.70 -20.23
N LYS A 129 4.44 13.45 -19.19
CA LYS A 129 5.71 12.75 -19.31
C LYS A 129 5.49 11.34 -19.83
N ARG A 130 6.28 10.95 -20.82
CA ARG A 130 6.23 9.60 -21.39
C ARG A 130 7.10 8.65 -20.59
N ALA A 131 6.59 7.45 -20.34
CA ALA A 131 7.33 6.39 -19.67
C ALA A 131 7.00 5.02 -20.25
N LEU A 132 7.94 4.08 -20.11
CA LEU A 132 7.72 2.67 -20.42
C LEU A 132 7.73 1.88 -19.12
N PHE A 133 6.66 1.14 -18.89
CA PHE A 133 6.60 0.18 -17.81
C PHE A 133 6.90 -1.21 -18.35
N HIS A 134 7.96 -1.83 -17.83
CA HIS A 134 8.40 -3.17 -18.21
C HIS A 134 7.92 -4.17 -17.14
N PRO A 135 6.88 -4.98 -17.41
CA PRO A 135 6.43 -6.00 -16.49
C PRO A 135 7.54 -7.02 -16.18
N GLU A 136 7.65 -7.45 -14.92
CA GLU A 136 8.62 -8.48 -14.50
C GLU A 136 8.23 -9.87 -15.04
N GLU A 137 6.93 -10.14 -15.14
CA GLU A 137 6.38 -11.36 -15.71
C GLU A 137 5.69 -11.06 -17.06
N PRO A 138 5.63 -12.01 -18.00
CA PRO A 138 4.91 -11.82 -19.24
C PRO A 138 3.46 -11.40 -19.02
N LEU A 139 3.07 -10.29 -19.59
CA LEU A 139 1.74 -9.70 -19.45
C LEU A 139 1.11 -9.50 -20.81
N VAL A 140 -0.17 -9.87 -20.95
CA VAL A 140 -1.04 -9.44 -22.04
C VAL A 140 -2.17 -8.64 -21.42
N LEU A 141 -2.13 -7.32 -21.60
CA LEU A 141 -3.00 -6.39 -20.90
C LEU A 141 -4.48 -6.58 -21.26
N GLU A 142 -4.76 -6.87 -22.55
CA GLU A 142 -6.13 -7.18 -23.02
C GLU A 142 -6.71 -8.42 -22.32
N ASP A 143 -5.92 -9.49 -22.22
CA ASP A 143 -6.37 -10.72 -21.56
C ASP A 143 -6.61 -10.50 -20.06
N TRP A 144 -5.78 -9.67 -19.44
CA TRP A 144 -5.98 -9.28 -18.05
C TRP A 144 -7.29 -8.55 -17.85
N PHE A 145 -7.61 -7.54 -18.69
CA PHE A 145 -8.87 -6.81 -18.61
C PHE A 145 -10.08 -7.69 -18.86
N LYS A 146 -10.00 -8.59 -19.85
CA LYS A 146 -11.07 -9.54 -20.13
C LYS A 146 -11.36 -10.44 -18.93
N LYS A 147 -10.32 -10.99 -18.32
CA LYS A 147 -10.45 -11.83 -17.12
C LYS A 147 -11.05 -11.04 -15.94
N ARG A 148 -10.61 -9.77 -15.73
CA ARG A 148 -11.19 -8.89 -14.70
C ARG A 148 -12.69 -8.71 -14.90
N ASP A 149 -13.11 -8.42 -16.12
CA ASP A 149 -14.53 -8.15 -16.44
C ASP A 149 -15.37 -9.44 -16.29
N GLU A 150 -14.86 -10.60 -16.72
CA GLU A 150 -15.51 -11.91 -16.52
C GLU A 150 -15.69 -12.23 -15.01
N GLU A 151 -14.66 -12.01 -14.19
CA GLU A 151 -14.73 -12.23 -12.74
C GLU A 151 -15.70 -11.26 -12.05
N ALA A 152 -15.78 -10.01 -12.51
CA ALA A 152 -16.75 -9.02 -11.99
C ALA A 152 -18.20 -9.43 -12.31
N GLU A 153 -18.47 -9.88 -13.54
CA GLU A 153 -19.80 -10.37 -13.94
C GLU A 153 -20.21 -11.63 -13.15
N GLU A 154 -19.27 -12.55 -12.95
CA GLU A 154 -19.54 -13.76 -12.16
C GLU A 154 -19.85 -13.43 -10.69
N SER A 155 -19.10 -12.48 -10.11
CA SER A 155 -19.33 -12.01 -8.73
C SER A 155 -20.70 -11.36 -8.57
N LEU A 156 -21.09 -10.49 -9.51
CA LEU A 156 -22.41 -9.86 -9.54
C LEU A 156 -23.55 -10.92 -9.70
N ARG A 157 -23.33 -11.95 -10.53
CA ARG A 157 -24.31 -13.02 -10.68
C ARG A 157 -24.48 -13.80 -9.38
N LYS A 158 -23.39 -14.19 -8.72
CA LYS A 158 -23.43 -14.91 -7.43
C LYS A 158 -24.10 -14.08 -6.34
N GLU A 159 -23.84 -12.77 -6.31
CA GLU A 159 -24.47 -11.88 -5.34
C GLU A 159 -25.98 -11.74 -5.60
N ASN A 160 -26.39 -11.54 -6.85
CA ASN A 160 -27.80 -11.49 -7.21
C ASN A 160 -28.55 -12.80 -6.88
N GLU A 161 -27.92 -13.96 -7.03
CA GLU A 161 -28.48 -15.26 -6.62
C GLU A 161 -28.63 -15.32 -5.09
N ARG A 162 -27.62 -14.90 -4.31
CA ARG A 162 -27.70 -14.84 -2.84
C ARG A 162 -28.76 -13.87 -2.32
N LEU A 163 -28.94 -12.73 -2.99
CA LEU A 163 -29.97 -11.74 -2.64
C LEU A 163 -31.39 -12.26 -2.91
N LYS A 164 -31.56 -13.12 -3.92
CA LYS A 164 -32.86 -13.80 -4.18
C LYS A 164 -33.21 -14.84 -3.10
N GLU A 165 -32.18 -15.49 -2.52
CA GLU A 165 -32.38 -16.53 -1.49
C GLU A 165 -32.56 -15.94 -0.08
N LYS A 166 -31.99 -14.77 0.21
CA LYS A 166 -32.08 -14.09 1.51
C LYS A 166 -32.93 -12.85 1.39
N ARG A 167 -34.13 -12.86 2.05
CA ARG A 167 -34.92 -11.65 2.24
C ARG A 167 -34.06 -10.56 2.87
N ALA A 168 -33.79 -9.52 2.08
CA ALA A 168 -33.35 -8.17 2.46
C ALA A 168 -32.57 -8.07 3.80
N VAL A 169 -31.26 -8.32 3.74
CA VAL A 169 -30.32 -7.71 4.67
C VAL A 169 -29.67 -6.56 3.91
N GLU A 170 -29.64 -5.37 4.53
CA GLU A 170 -29.10 -4.14 3.99
C GLU A 170 -27.84 -4.38 3.15
N LYS A 171 -27.83 -3.81 1.95
CA LYS A 171 -26.61 -3.66 1.14
C LYS A 171 -25.62 -2.84 1.94
N LEU A 172 -24.72 -3.47 2.68
CA LEU A 172 -23.45 -2.84 2.97
C LEU A 172 -22.80 -2.59 1.61
N ASN A 173 -22.39 -1.36 1.35
CA ASN A 173 -21.60 -0.95 0.17
C ASN A 173 -20.24 -1.66 0.21
N LYS A 174 -20.22 -2.97 -0.06
CA LYS A 174 -18.99 -3.80 -0.02
C LYS A 174 -18.14 -3.65 -1.26
N ASP A 175 -18.70 -3.05 -2.32
CA ASP A 175 -18.10 -3.01 -3.66
C ASP A 175 -17.53 -1.64 -4.03
N GLU A 176 -17.39 -0.74 -3.05
CA GLU A 176 -16.78 0.56 -3.33
C GLU A 176 -15.27 0.37 -3.55
N VAL A 177 -14.84 0.58 -4.80
CA VAL A 177 -13.41 0.55 -5.15
C VAL A 177 -12.68 1.62 -4.34
N PHE A 178 -11.63 1.23 -3.65
CA PHE A 178 -10.82 2.15 -2.88
C PHE A 178 -10.23 3.24 -3.80
N ARG A 179 -10.54 4.49 -3.49
CA ARG A 179 -10.01 5.66 -4.19
C ARG A 179 -8.69 6.04 -3.55
N CYS A 180 -7.59 5.76 -4.27
CA CYS A 180 -6.28 6.19 -3.80
C CYS A 180 -6.17 7.73 -3.85
N HIS A 181 -5.53 8.30 -2.84
CA HIS A 181 -5.26 9.73 -2.75
C HIS A 181 -3.98 10.06 -3.53
N ILE A 182 -4.12 10.87 -4.60
CA ILE A 182 -2.99 11.39 -5.36
C ILE A 182 -2.63 12.74 -4.75
N GLN A 183 -1.46 12.83 -4.14
CA GLN A 183 -1.04 14.05 -3.46
C GLN A 183 -0.70 15.16 -4.47
N ARG A 184 -1.36 16.31 -4.33
CA ARG A 184 -1.13 17.51 -5.13
C ARG A 184 -0.82 18.72 -4.26
N VAL A 185 -0.20 19.73 -4.82
CA VAL A 185 0.15 21.00 -4.12
C VAL A 185 -1.11 21.76 -3.71
N GLU A 186 -2.09 21.83 -4.60
CA GLU A 186 -3.41 22.38 -4.29
C GLU A 186 -4.38 21.20 -4.13
N GLU A 187 -4.87 20.99 -2.89
CA GLU A 187 -5.94 20.05 -2.65
C GLU A 187 -7.24 20.64 -3.20
N GLU A 188 -7.63 20.22 -4.41
CA GLU A 188 -8.96 20.48 -4.92
C GLU A 188 -9.98 19.69 -4.10
N ASP A 189 -11.05 20.36 -3.68
CA ASP A 189 -12.16 19.73 -2.96
C ASP A 189 -12.81 18.64 -3.84
N GLN A 190 -12.43 17.39 -3.58
CA GLN A 190 -12.87 16.22 -4.34
C GLN A 190 -14.38 15.93 -4.19
N SER A 191 -15.05 16.59 -3.23
CA SER A 191 -16.48 16.38 -2.94
C SER A 191 -17.43 16.90 -4.04
N ILE A 192 -16.94 17.68 -5.01
CA ILE A 192 -17.76 18.40 -6.02
C ILE A 192 -17.57 17.81 -7.43
N ARG A 193 -16.67 16.87 -7.65
CA ARG A 193 -16.44 16.29 -8.99
C ARG A 193 -17.33 15.08 -9.24
N GLU A 194 -18.02 15.11 -10.39
CA GLU A 194 -18.62 13.89 -10.96
C GLU A 194 -17.50 12.85 -11.20
N ASP A 195 -17.80 11.60 -10.90
CA ASP A 195 -16.84 10.50 -11.11
C ASP A 195 -16.48 10.42 -12.60
N PRO A 196 -15.19 10.48 -12.96
CA PRO A 196 -14.79 10.36 -14.35
C PRO A 196 -15.17 8.97 -14.88
N VAL A 197 -15.63 8.92 -16.12
CA VAL A 197 -15.85 7.64 -16.82
C VAL A 197 -14.48 7.02 -17.08
N LEU A 198 -14.14 5.96 -16.32
CA LEU A 198 -12.87 5.28 -16.43
C LEU A 198 -12.85 4.29 -17.61
N SER A 199 -11.77 4.32 -18.37
CA SER A 199 -11.45 3.40 -19.47
C SER A 199 -10.41 2.36 -19.02
N ASN A 200 -10.10 1.41 -19.89
CA ASN A 200 -9.01 0.46 -19.65
C ASN A 200 -7.61 1.09 -19.82
N GLU A 201 -7.54 2.32 -20.30
CA GLU A 201 -6.29 3.10 -20.39
C GLU A 201 -5.99 3.85 -19.10
N ASP A 202 -6.98 3.99 -18.19
CA ASP A 202 -6.81 4.69 -16.92
C ASP A 202 -6.18 3.76 -15.89
N LEU A 203 -4.92 4.00 -15.61
CA LEU A 203 -4.06 3.19 -14.76
C LEU A 203 -3.53 4.01 -13.57
N ILE A 204 -3.02 3.32 -12.58
CA ILE A 204 -2.29 3.93 -11.46
C ILE A 204 -0.93 3.26 -11.34
N LEU A 205 0.13 4.05 -11.38
CA LEU A 205 1.45 3.62 -10.93
C LEU A 205 1.58 3.85 -9.42
N ALA A 206 2.12 2.85 -8.73
CA ALA A 206 2.44 2.99 -7.33
C ALA A 206 3.94 2.77 -7.12
N VAL A 207 4.58 3.77 -6.49
CA VAL A 207 6.03 3.83 -6.31
C VAL A 207 6.35 4.01 -4.82
N ARG A 208 7.12 3.10 -4.25
CA ARG A 208 7.55 3.20 -2.86
C ARG A 208 8.47 4.42 -2.65
N PRO A 209 8.39 5.10 -1.49
CA PRO A 209 9.23 6.26 -1.20
C PRO A 209 10.74 6.01 -1.33
N GLU A 210 11.20 4.83 -0.96
CA GLU A 210 12.59 4.41 -1.07
C GLU A 210 13.06 4.16 -2.52
N ALA A 211 12.12 4.02 -3.45
CA ALA A 211 12.43 3.87 -4.88
C ALA A 211 12.64 5.22 -5.59
N ILE A 212 12.42 6.35 -4.91
CA ILE A 212 12.63 7.67 -5.46
C ILE A 212 13.94 8.23 -4.92
N GLY A 213 14.99 8.25 -5.76
CA GLY A 213 16.30 8.78 -5.43
C GLY A 213 16.51 10.22 -5.92
N ILE A 214 17.37 10.98 -5.23
CA ILE A 214 17.86 12.27 -5.69
C ILE A 214 19.20 12.03 -6.38
N GLU A 215 19.28 12.36 -7.68
CA GLU A 215 20.48 12.17 -8.49
C GLU A 215 20.68 13.36 -9.43
N GLU A 216 21.96 13.76 -9.64
CA GLU A 216 22.27 14.83 -10.59
C GLU A 216 21.86 14.50 -12.04
N SER A 217 21.86 13.21 -12.39
CA SER A 217 21.46 12.68 -13.69
C SER A 217 20.00 12.21 -13.74
N GLY A 218 19.17 12.59 -12.78
CA GLY A 218 17.75 12.23 -12.73
C GLY A 218 16.97 12.84 -13.89
N GLU A 219 15.97 12.12 -14.39
CA GLU A 219 15.16 12.52 -15.55
C GLU A 219 14.03 13.48 -15.19
N LEU A 220 13.69 13.57 -13.91
CA LEU A 220 12.55 14.36 -13.43
C LEU A 220 13.01 15.53 -12.57
N PRO A 221 12.80 16.79 -13.00
CA PRO A 221 13.09 17.94 -12.17
C PRO A 221 12.07 18.06 -11.03
N ALA A 222 12.54 18.28 -9.82
CA ALA A 222 11.73 18.42 -8.63
C ALA A 222 12.22 19.54 -7.72
N VAL A 223 11.32 20.10 -6.93
CA VAL A 223 11.64 21.07 -5.88
C VAL A 223 11.38 20.42 -4.52
N ILE A 224 12.32 20.55 -3.59
CA ILE A 224 12.13 20.08 -2.23
C ILE A 224 11.06 20.94 -1.54
N TYR A 225 9.88 20.36 -1.35
CA TYR A 225 8.73 21.02 -0.72
C TYR A 225 8.78 20.90 0.81
N GLY A 226 9.33 19.81 1.32
CA GLY A 226 9.49 19.55 2.74
C GLY A 226 10.60 18.55 3.01
N ALA A 227 11.27 18.68 4.15
CA ALA A 227 12.31 17.75 4.57
C ALA A 227 12.19 17.47 6.07
N MET A 228 12.16 16.18 6.43
CA MET A 228 12.09 15.69 7.82
C MET A 228 13.23 14.71 8.07
N PRO A 229 14.39 15.18 8.54
CA PRO A 229 15.50 14.31 8.90
C PRO A 229 15.24 13.59 10.22
N THR A 230 15.45 12.27 10.27
CA THR A 230 15.35 11.45 11.49
C THR A 230 16.71 11.03 12.04
N GLY A 231 17.80 11.48 11.40
CA GLY A 231 19.18 11.19 11.77
C GLY A 231 19.81 10.02 11.01
N MET A 232 19.07 9.00 10.65
CA MET A 232 19.53 7.89 9.77
C MET A 232 19.02 8.03 8.35
N GLU A 233 17.87 8.66 8.20
CA GLU A 233 17.20 8.90 6.93
C GLU A 233 16.56 10.29 6.91
N SER A 234 16.19 10.75 5.73
CA SER A 234 15.41 11.95 5.53
C SER A 234 14.18 11.62 4.71
N THR A 235 13.00 11.88 5.24
CA THR A 235 11.76 11.84 4.48
C THR A 235 11.56 13.17 3.80
N LEU A 236 11.47 13.16 2.48
CA LEU A 236 11.32 14.35 1.65
C LEU A 236 9.95 14.37 0.99
N LYS A 237 9.34 15.56 0.92
CA LYS A 237 8.25 15.87 0.00
C LYS A 237 8.84 16.59 -1.19
N LEU A 238 8.63 16.05 -2.38
CA LEU A 238 9.16 16.51 -3.65
C LEU A 238 8.02 17.01 -4.51
N ARG A 239 8.09 18.26 -4.95
CA ARG A 239 7.10 18.85 -5.86
C ARG A 239 7.57 18.70 -7.30
N LEU A 240 6.72 18.09 -8.14
CA LEU A 240 6.90 17.94 -9.58
C LEU A 240 5.65 18.52 -10.26
N GLY A 241 5.73 19.74 -10.77
CA GLY A 241 4.54 20.45 -11.23
C GLY A 241 3.50 20.57 -10.11
N ASP A 242 2.33 20.01 -10.31
CA ASP A 242 1.24 19.95 -9.32
C ASP A 242 1.34 18.73 -8.37
N TYR A 243 2.19 17.75 -8.67
CA TYR A 243 2.28 16.53 -7.88
C TYR A 243 3.21 16.66 -6.69
N LEU A 244 2.85 16.00 -5.59
CA LEU A 244 3.70 15.84 -4.41
C LEU A 244 4.06 14.37 -4.25
N LEU A 245 5.34 14.04 -4.39
CA LEU A 245 5.87 12.71 -4.14
C LEU A 245 6.64 12.67 -2.83
N THR A 246 6.55 11.54 -2.14
CA THR A 246 7.33 11.28 -0.93
C THR A 246 8.54 10.43 -1.31
N SER A 247 9.72 10.83 -0.85
CA SER A 247 10.97 10.05 -0.98
C SER A 247 11.59 9.81 0.39
N VAL A 248 12.24 8.66 0.56
CA VAL A 248 13.04 8.34 1.75
C VAL A 248 14.47 8.13 1.32
N ILE A 249 15.36 8.99 1.78
CA ILE A 249 16.78 8.96 1.46
C ILE A 249 17.57 8.57 2.71
N PHE A 250 18.32 7.48 2.61
CA PHE A 250 19.23 7.06 3.68
C PHE A 250 20.53 7.83 3.65
N GLY A 251 21.02 8.24 4.81
CA GLY A 251 22.28 8.95 4.95
C GLY A 251 22.13 10.26 5.71
N LYS A 252 23.25 11.04 5.74
CA LYS A 252 23.36 12.29 6.51
C LYS A 252 23.23 13.55 5.65
N THR A 253 22.69 13.44 4.44
CA THR A 253 22.57 14.60 3.56
C THR A 253 21.47 15.52 4.07
N GLU A 254 21.79 16.79 4.20
CA GLU A 254 20.82 17.84 4.54
C GLU A 254 20.23 18.42 3.25
N TYR A 255 18.91 18.51 3.22
CA TYR A 255 18.14 19.09 2.11
C TYR A 255 17.43 20.35 2.56
N ARG A 256 17.42 21.37 1.71
CA ARG A 256 16.76 22.65 2.01
C ARG A 256 15.46 22.78 1.25
N ILE A 257 14.43 23.28 1.93
CA ILE A 257 13.14 23.59 1.29
C ILE A 257 13.36 24.66 0.23
N GLY A 258 12.74 24.47 -0.95
CA GLY A 258 12.89 25.34 -2.11
C GLY A 258 14.07 24.98 -3.02
N GLU A 259 14.91 24.03 -2.65
CA GLU A 259 16.05 23.58 -3.45
C GLU A 259 15.57 22.77 -4.66
N GLU A 260 16.07 23.10 -5.84
CA GLU A 260 15.82 22.34 -7.06
C GLU A 260 16.76 21.15 -7.15
N ARG A 261 16.22 19.98 -7.43
CA ARG A 261 16.93 18.72 -7.58
C ARG A 261 16.36 17.91 -8.72
N SER A 262 17.17 17.05 -9.30
CA SER A 262 16.68 16.01 -10.21
C SER A 262 16.49 14.72 -9.44
N ILE A 263 15.42 14.00 -9.79
CA ILE A 263 15.08 12.72 -9.17
C ILE A 263 15.01 11.61 -10.22
N ARG A 264 15.25 10.40 -9.77
CA ARG A 264 15.06 9.17 -10.54
C ARG A 264 14.22 8.18 -9.77
N ILE A 265 13.36 7.46 -10.50
CA ILE A 265 12.59 6.35 -9.97
C ILE A 265 13.34 5.06 -10.27
N HIS A 266 13.71 4.34 -9.22
CA HIS A 266 14.52 3.13 -9.30
C HIS A 266 13.72 1.88 -8.96
N GLY A 267 14.31 0.73 -9.33
CA GLY A 267 13.87 -0.57 -8.87
C GLY A 267 12.95 -1.32 -9.82
N LYS A 268 12.61 -2.53 -9.38
CA LYS A 268 11.74 -3.47 -10.10
C LYS A 268 10.41 -3.68 -9.38
N ASP A 269 10.25 -3.08 -8.20
CA ASP A 269 9.05 -3.21 -7.36
C ASP A 269 8.05 -2.06 -7.60
N ILE A 270 8.04 -1.50 -8.83
CA ILE A 270 7.04 -0.51 -9.24
C ILE A 270 5.78 -1.27 -9.63
N LEU A 271 4.64 -0.82 -9.12
CA LEU A 271 3.39 -1.54 -9.27
C LEU A 271 2.47 -0.80 -10.24
N LEU A 272 1.83 -1.55 -11.11
CA LEU A 272 0.80 -1.05 -12.02
C LEU A 272 -0.56 -1.59 -11.58
N PHE A 273 -1.51 -0.68 -11.39
CA PHE A 273 -2.88 -0.99 -11.00
C PHE A 273 -3.87 -0.55 -12.07
N ASP A 274 -4.94 -1.31 -12.20
CA ASP A 274 -6.14 -0.90 -12.92
C ASP A 274 -6.94 0.10 -12.06
N ARG A 275 -7.16 1.29 -12.58
CA ARG A 275 -7.90 2.33 -11.85
C ARG A 275 -9.37 1.97 -11.63
N LYS A 276 -9.97 1.23 -12.57
CA LYS A 276 -11.38 0.88 -12.56
C LYS A 276 -11.74 -0.11 -11.46
N SER A 277 -10.92 -1.14 -11.25
CA SER A 277 -11.15 -2.17 -10.23
C SER A 277 -10.29 -1.99 -8.98
N GLY A 278 -9.27 -1.13 -9.02
CA GLY A 278 -8.28 -0.98 -7.96
C GLY A 278 -7.33 -2.17 -7.83
N ARG A 279 -7.39 -3.19 -8.71
CA ARG A 279 -6.58 -4.41 -8.64
C ARG A 279 -5.21 -4.21 -9.26
N ARG A 280 -4.19 -4.86 -8.70
CA ARG A 280 -2.85 -4.88 -9.27
C ARG A 280 -2.85 -5.67 -10.58
N ILE A 281 -2.24 -5.07 -11.61
CA ILE A 281 -2.01 -5.69 -12.92
C ILE A 281 -0.68 -6.42 -12.90
N ALA A 282 0.40 -5.71 -12.55
CA ALA A 282 1.75 -6.25 -12.57
C ALA A 282 2.69 -5.50 -11.62
N SER A 283 3.84 -6.11 -11.33
CA SER A 283 5.06 -5.46 -10.84
C SER A 283 6.08 -5.35 -11.96
N GLY A 284 6.96 -4.37 -11.90
CA GLY A 284 7.95 -4.16 -12.95
C GLY A 284 8.86 -2.96 -12.70
N SER A 285 9.58 -2.55 -13.73
CA SER A 285 10.43 -1.36 -13.74
C SER A 285 9.84 -0.26 -14.61
N LEU A 286 10.22 0.98 -14.33
CA LEU A 286 9.78 2.17 -15.06
C LEU A 286 11.00 2.84 -15.69
N GLU A 287 10.89 3.16 -16.97
CA GLU A 287 11.84 3.95 -17.75
C GLU A 287 11.15 5.25 -18.15
N ILE A 288 11.69 6.39 -17.72
CA ILE A 288 11.20 7.71 -18.13
C ILE A 288 11.84 8.06 -19.46
N LEU A 289 11.02 8.36 -20.45
CA LEU A 289 11.49 8.76 -21.77
C LEU A 289 11.75 10.28 -21.80
N PRO A 290 12.77 10.71 -22.56
CA PRO A 290 13.15 12.12 -22.67
C PRO A 290 12.08 13.01 -23.32
#